data_3f5f6dcc2703e59140cd96225235f133
#
_entry.id   3f5f6dcc2703e59140cd96225235f133
#
_cell.length_a   1.000
_cell.length_b   1.000
_cell.length_c   1.000
_cell.angle_alpha   90.00
_cell.angle_beta   90.00
_cell.angle_gamma   90.00
#
_symmetry.space_group_name_H-M   'P 1'
#
loop_
_entity.id
_entity.type
_entity.pdbx_description
1 polymer ?
#
loop_
_entity_poly.entity_id
_entity_poly.type
_entity_poly.pdbx_seq_one_letter_code
_entity_poly.pdbx_strand_id
1 'polypeptide(L)'
;MERKEALFAVFAVGLFVAGVTALAYRTATPGGALDQVAIRHYAFSPGSLTVQVGATVRWVNMDFVGHTVSFGTHEDPTGVESPLLGHMGSFAYTFTEPGTYTYHCDPHPYMTGSVVVAS
;
A
#
# COMPACT_ATOMS: atom_id res chain seq x y z
N MET A 1 -13.53 -6.04 24.26
CA MET A 1 -13.93 -6.38 24.30
C MET A 1 -13.96 -6.72 24.27
N GLU A 2 -13.48 -6.36 24.00
CA GLU A 2 -13.61 -6.53 23.93
C GLU A 2 -13.26 -6.60 23.65
N ARG A 3 -12.85 -6.17 23.51
CA ARG A 3 -12.70 -6.17 23.31
C ARG A 3 -12.15 -6.23 22.97
N LYS A 4 -11.76 -6.03 22.83
CA LYS A 4 -11.46 -6.07 22.62
C LYS A 4 -10.75 -6.27 22.31
N GLU A 5 -10.19 -6.08 22.11
CA GLU A 5 -9.83 -6.27 21.88
C GLU A 5 -9.18 -6.59 21.62
N ALA A 6 -8.83 -6.44 21.48
CA ALA A 6 -8.55 -6.82 21.27
C ALA A 6 -7.90 -7.01 21.10
N LEU A 7 -7.48 -6.81 20.93
CA LEU A 7 -7.32 -7.07 20.81
C LEU A 7 -6.81 -7.35 20.67
N PHE A 8 -6.32 -7.12 20.58
CA PHE A 8 -6.27 -7.53 20.52
C PHE A 8 -5.85 -7.94 20.30
N ALA A 9 -5.46 -7.81 20.18
CA ALA A 9 -5.43 -8.26 19.98
C ALA A 9 -5.04 -8.63 19.76
N VAL A 10 -4.62 -8.55 19.81
CA VAL A 10 -4.65 -9.00 19.61
C VAL A 10 -4.29 -9.27 19.52
N PHE A 11 -3.83 -9.05 19.45
CA PHE A 11 -3.95 -9.41 19.42
C PHE A 11 -3.63 -9.78 19.22
N ALA A 12 -3.25 -9.61 19.17
CA ALA A 12 -3.18 -9.93 18.94
C ALA A 12 -2.73 -10.34 18.79
N VAL A 13 -2.43 -10.36 19.01
CA VAL A 13 -2.11 -10.79 18.85
C VAL A 13 -1.38 -10.99 18.81
N GLY A 14 -0.78 -10.81 18.82
CA GLY A 14 -0.32 -10.92 18.57
C GLY A 14 0.52 -10.90 18.62
N LEU A 15 0.95 -10.72 18.73
CA LEU A 15 1.60 -10.63 18.65
C LEU A 15 2.51 -10.77 18.67
N PHE A 16 3.15 -10.74 18.67
CA PHE A 16 3.84 -10.75 18.57
C PHE A 16 4.82 -10.98 18.38
N VAL A 17 5.36 -10.74 18.13
CA VAL A 17 6.11 -10.94 17.94
C VAL A 17 6.76 -10.61 17.65
N ALA A 18 7.19 -10.32 17.38
CA ALA A 18 7.81 -10.07 17.18
C ALA A 18 8.32 -9.49 16.49
N GLY A 19 8.33 -9.06 16.17
CA GLY A 19 8.83 -8.36 15.67
C GLY A 19 9.47 -8.20 14.74
N VAL A 20 9.54 -8.11 14.15
CA VAL A 20 10.14 -8.10 13.38
C VAL A 20 10.27 -7.48 12.51
N THR A 21 10.33 -7.00 12.20
CA THR A 21 10.64 -6.58 11.53
C THR A 21 10.59 -6.06 10.48
N ALA A 22 10.41 -6.10 9.89
CA ALA A 22 10.23 -5.72 8.94
C ALA A 22 10.25 -4.66 8.43
N LEU A 23 10.58 -4.20 8.18
CA LEU A 23 10.86 -3.23 7.83
C LEU A 23 10.60 -2.84 6.50
N ALA A 24 10.81 -3.38 5.39
CA ALA A 24 10.49 -2.94 4.05
C ALA A 24 9.02 -3.08 3.73
N TYR A 25 8.30 -3.77 4.55
CA TYR A 25 6.88 -3.96 4.30
C TYR A 25 6.17 -4.16 5.63
N ARG A 26 4.87 -4.12 5.59
CA ARG A 26 4.07 -4.52 6.72
C ARG A 26 2.81 -5.21 6.22
N THR A 27 2.17 -5.94 7.10
CA THR A 27 0.97 -6.70 6.77
C THR A 27 -0.27 -5.94 7.21
N ALA A 28 -1.20 -5.77 6.30
CA ALA A 28 -2.45 -5.09 6.60
C ALA A 28 -3.34 -5.97 7.46
N THR A 29 -4.20 -5.34 8.24
CA THR A 29 -5.23 -6.02 8.99
C THR A 29 -6.27 -6.56 8.01
N PRO A 30 -6.70 -7.81 8.15
CA PRO A 30 -7.74 -8.34 7.26
C PRO A 30 -9.07 -7.65 7.50
N GLY A 31 -10.02 -7.88 6.61
CA GLY A 31 -11.36 -7.41 6.79
C GLY A 31 -11.61 -6.02 6.29
N GLY A 32 -10.83 -5.57 5.34
CA GLY A 32 -11.07 -4.28 4.71
C GLY A 32 -10.42 -3.11 5.42
N ALA A 33 -9.48 -3.38 6.31
CA ALA A 33 -8.72 -2.29 6.94
C ALA A 33 -7.99 -1.49 5.88
N LEU A 34 -7.81 -0.20 6.16
CA LEU A 34 -7.13 0.72 5.27
C LEU A 34 -5.65 0.72 5.58
N ASP A 35 -4.85 0.44 4.57
CA ASP A 35 -3.41 0.57 4.67
C ASP A 35 -2.92 1.71 3.81
N GLN A 36 -1.76 2.22 4.10
CA GLN A 36 -1.33 3.46 3.51
C GLN A 36 0.12 3.41 3.05
N VAL A 37 0.35 4.00 1.88
CA VAL A 37 1.68 4.19 1.31
C VAL A 37 1.88 5.70 1.18
N ALA A 38 2.98 6.19 1.71
CA ALA A 38 3.35 7.59 1.53
C ALA A 38 4.19 7.72 0.26
N ILE A 39 3.95 8.77 -0.49
CA ILE A 39 4.80 9.14 -1.62
C ILE A 39 5.60 10.34 -1.17
N ARG A 40 6.89 10.17 -0.97
CA ARG A 40 7.75 11.27 -0.53
C ARG A 40 9.18 11.07 -0.99
N HIS A 41 9.85 12.17 -1.25
CA HIS A 41 11.23 12.14 -1.72
C HIS A 41 11.34 11.30 -2.98
N TYR A 42 10.33 11.40 -3.86
CA TYR A 42 10.29 10.65 -5.12
C TYR A 42 10.39 9.14 -4.90
N ALA A 43 9.72 8.64 -3.87
CA ALA A 43 9.69 7.21 -3.56
C ALA A 43 8.37 6.83 -2.92
N PHE A 44 7.98 5.57 -3.11
CA PHE A 44 6.84 4.98 -2.41
C PHE A 44 7.33 4.34 -1.12
N SER A 45 6.67 4.63 -0.01
CA SER A 45 7.10 4.16 1.30
C SER A 45 5.89 3.62 2.10
N PRO A 46 5.86 2.33 2.40
CA PRO A 46 6.86 1.32 2.09
C PRO A 46 6.88 0.99 0.59
N GLY A 47 8.02 0.53 0.10
CA GLY A 47 8.15 0.17 -1.31
C GLY A 47 7.45 -1.13 -1.66
N SER A 48 7.19 -1.96 -0.67
CA SER A 48 6.43 -3.20 -0.84
C SER A 48 5.52 -3.36 0.36
N LEU A 49 4.25 -3.66 0.11
CA LEU A 49 3.24 -3.80 1.15
C LEU A 49 2.49 -5.10 0.92
N THR A 50 2.35 -5.91 1.98
CA THR A 50 1.56 -7.15 1.90
C THR A 50 0.22 -6.91 2.58
N VAL A 51 -0.86 -7.22 1.87
CA VAL A 51 -2.21 -7.05 2.37
C VAL A 51 -2.99 -8.34 2.11
N GLN A 52 -4.19 -8.42 2.65
CA GLN A 52 -5.10 -9.54 2.41
C GLN A 52 -6.14 -9.15 1.37
N VAL A 53 -6.71 -10.14 0.71
CA VAL A 53 -7.81 -9.91 -0.23
C VAL A 53 -8.91 -9.10 0.47
N GLY A 54 -9.38 -8.07 -0.20
CA GLY A 54 -10.40 -7.17 0.33
C GLY A 54 -9.84 -5.91 0.98
N ALA A 55 -8.52 -5.84 1.16
CA ALA A 55 -7.92 -4.64 1.76
C ALA A 55 -7.93 -3.47 0.79
N THR A 56 -8.08 -2.29 1.33
CA THR A 56 -7.98 -1.05 0.58
C THR A 56 -6.66 -0.37 0.93
N VAL A 57 -5.89 -0.03 -0.07
CA VAL A 57 -4.63 0.68 0.11
C VAL A 57 -4.82 2.10 -0.37
N ARG A 58 -4.32 3.05 0.41
CA ARG A 58 -4.35 4.46 0.08
C ARG A 58 -2.93 4.98 -0.11
N TRP A 59 -2.70 5.67 -1.21
CA TRP A 59 -1.44 6.39 -1.47
C TRP A 59 -1.68 7.86 -1.20
N VAL A 60 -0.77 8.51 -0.50
CA VAL A 60 -0.86 9.95 -0.21
C VAL A 60 0.43 10.61 -0.68
N ASN A 61 0.29 11.61 -1.55
CA ASN A 61 1.44 12.35 -2.05
C ASN A 61 1.87 13.41 -1.05
N MET A 62 3.01 13.20 -0.43
CA MET A 62 3.58 14.16 0.54
C MET A 62 4.56 15.13 -0.13
N ASP A 63 4.89 14.91 -1.39
CA ASP A 63 5.80 15.81 -2.12
C ASP A 63 5.02 17.01 -2.68
N PHE A 64 5.74 18.05 -3.04
CA PHE A 64 5.11 19.21 -3.67
C PHE A 64 5.05 19.09 -5.19
N VAL A 65 5.73 18.09 -5.76
CA VAL A 65 5.58 17.78 -7.18
C VAL A 65 4.50 16.72 -7.35
N GLY A 66 3.89 16.69 -8.53
CA GLY A 66 2.83 15.72 -8.81
C GLY A 66 3.36 14.32 -9.05
N HIS A 67 2.62 13.33 -8.60
CA HIS A 67 2.93 11.92 -8.79
C HIS A 67 1.67 11.16 -9.18
N THR A 68 1.84 10.00 -9.80
CA THR A 68 0.71 9.09 -10.08
C THR A 68 0.99 7.73 -9.46
N VAL A 69 -0.06 6.94 -9.32
CA VAL A 69 0.02 5.51 -9.00
C VAL A 69 -0.52 4.80 -10.22
N SER A 70 0.38 4.21 -11.01
CA SER A 70 0.02 3.59 -12.28
C SER A 70 0.43 2.12 -12.24
N PHE A 71 -0.55 1.22 -12.34
CA PHE A 71 -0.29 -0.20 -12.18
C PHE A 71 0.45 -0.75 -13.40
N GLY A 72 1.30 -1.73 -13.16
CA GLY A 72 2.20 -2.27 -14.18
C GLY A 72 3.51 -1.52 -14.17
N THR A 73 4.28 -1.71 -15.23
CA THR A 73 5.52 -0.96 -15.43
C THR A 73 5.30 0.12 -16.47
N HIS A 74 6.23 1.04 -16.56
CA HIS A 74 6.15 2.07 -17.58
C HIS A 74 6.06 1.47 -18.97
N GLU A 75 6.79 0.36 -19.20
CA GLU A 75 6.79 -0.34 -20.49
C GLU A 75 5.58 -1.23 -20.71
N ASP A 76 4.93 -1.65 -19.63
CA ASP A 76 3.80 -2.58 -19.72
C ASP A 76 2.73 -2.20 -18.69
N PRO A 77 2.02 -1.10 -18.92
CA PRO A 77 0.97 -0.67 -18.00
C PRO A 77 -0.23 -1.60 -18.07
N THR A 78 -0.93 -1.74 -16.95
CA THR A 78 -2.09 -2.64 -16.87
C THR A 78 -3.43 -1.91 -16.86
N GLY A 79 -3.41 -0.60 -16.96
CA GLY A 79 -4.64 0.17 -17.15
C GLY A 79 -5.24 0.81 -15.91
N VAL A 80 -4.88 0.38 -14.72
CA VAL A 80 -5.31 1.05 -13.48
C VAL A 80 -4.35 2.19 -13.20
N GLU A 81 -4.88 3.38 -13.03
CA GLU A 81 -4.04 4.56 -12.94
C GLU A 81 -4.77 5.65 -12.15
N SER A 82 -4.05 6.28 -11.23
CA SER A 82 -4.61 7.43 -10.52
C SER A 82 -4.54 8.67 -11.41
N PRO A 83 -5.34 9.69 -11.11
CA PRO A 83 -5.04 11.01 -11.68
C PRO A 83 -3.72 11.51 -11.12
N LEU A 84 -3.21 12.60 -11.67
CA LEU A 84 -2.02 13.25 -11.13
C LEU A 84 -2.37 13.78 -9.74
N LEU A 85 -1.63 13.30 -8.74
CA LEU A 85 -1.87 13.69 -7.35
C LEU A 85 -0.98 14.87 -7.00
N GLY A 86 -1.58 15.98 -6.63
CA GLY A 86 -0.82 17.12 -6.10
C GLY A 86 -0.45 16.89 -4.65
N HIS A 87 0.12 17.91 -4.02
CA HIS A 87 0.52 17.82 -2.61
C HIS A 87 -0.68 17.44 -1.75
N MET A 88 -0.52 16.40 -0.93
CA MET A 88 -1.55 15.84 -0.05
C MET A 88 -2.72 15.19 -0.78
N GLY A 89 -2.66 15.10 -2.10
CA GLY A 89 -3.64 14.34 -2.86
C GLY A 89 -3.49 12.85 -2.59
N SER A 90 -4.58 12.11 -2.73
CA SER A 90 -4.56 10.69 -2.42
C SER A 90 -5.34 9.89 -3.45
N PHE A 91 -5.04 8.60 -3.49
CA PHE A 91 -5.68 7.62 -4.36
C PHE A 91 -5.83 6.33 -3.56
N ALA A 92 -6.98 5.70 -3.66
CA ALA A 92 -7.24 4.45 -2.95
C ALA A 92 -7.69 3.38 -3.92
N TYR A 93 -7.30 2.13 -3.65
CA TYR A 93 -7.68 1.01 -4.48
C TYR A 93 -7.92 -0.21 -3.60
N THR A 94 -9.00 -0.94 -3.85
CA THR A 94 -9.35 -2.16 -3.11
C THR A 94 -8.94 -3.37 -3.93
N PHE A 95 -8.14 -4.24 -3.33
CA PHE A 95 -7.60 -5.42 -4.00
C PHE A 95 -8.49 -6.62 -3.71
N THR A 96 -9.12 -7.15 -4.76
CA THR A 96 -10.08 -8.26 -4.61
C THR A 96 -9.54 -9.59 -5.07
N GLU A 97 -8.34 -9.64 -5.66
CA GLU A 97 -7.75 -10.86 -6.18
C GLU A 97 -6.34 -11.04 -5.64
N PRO A 98 -5.95 -12.25 -5.26
CA PRO A 98 -4.55 -12.49 -4.84
C PRO A 98 -3.59 -12.24 -5.99
N GLY A 99 -2.38 -11.85 -5.65
CA GLY A 99 -1.33 -11.65 -6.65
C GLY A 99 -0.36 -10.57 -6.22
N THR A 100 0.62 -10.33 -7.07
CA THR A 100 1.59 -9.25 -6.87
C THR A 100 1.30 -8.15 -7.89
N TYR A 101 1.07 -6.95 -7.40
CA TYR A 101 0.71 -5.80 -8.23
C TYR A 101 1.83 -4.79 -8.15
N THR A 102 2.60 -4.70 -9.23
CA THR A 102 3.65 -3.67 -9.32
C THR A 102 3.01 -2.37 -9.81
N TYR A 103 3.61 -1.26 -9.47
CA TYR A 103 3.14 0.03 -9.93
C TYR A 103 4.31 0.99 -10.04
N HIS A 104 4.07 2.08 -10.72
CA HIS A 104 5.09 3.09 -10.97
C HIS A 104 4.43 4.47 -10.98
N CYS A 105 5.25 5.50 -11.08
CA CYS A 105 4.79 6.87 -11.26
C CYS A 105 5.06 7.27 -12.70
N ASP A 106 4.03 7.71 -13.43
CA ASP A 106 4.22 8.05 -14.85
C ASP A 106 5.21 9.18 -15.09
N PRO A 107 5.10 10.32 -14.40
CA PRO A 107 6.10 11.38 -14.62
C PRO A 107 7.51 10.99 -14.20
N HIS A 108 7.64 9.99 -13.32
CA HIS A 108 8.95 9.58 -12.79
C HIS A 108 9.02 8.06 -12.82
N PRO A 109 9.21 7.46 -14.01
CA PRO A 109 9.06 5.99 -14.16
C PRO A 109 10.02 5.15 -13.31
N TYR A 110 11.11 5.73 -12.82
CA TYR A 110 12.02 5.02 -11.93
C TYR A 110 11.44 4.82 -10.53
N MET A 111 10.36 5.53 -10.18
CA MET A 111 9.66 5.32 -8.92
C MET A 111 8.75 4.12 -9.05
N THR A 112 9.05 3.05 -8.33
CA THR A 112 8.26 1.83 -8.41
C THR A 112 7.94 1.30 -7.02
N GLY A 113 6.89 0.51 -6.95
CA GLY A 113 6.49 -0.15 -5.72
C GLY A 113 5.69 -1.40 -6.04
N SER A 114 5.27 -2.10 -5.00
CA SER A 114 4.42 -3.28 -5.18
C SER A 114 3.49 -3.48 -4.00
N VAL A 115 2.34 -4.09 -4.28
CA VAL A 115 1.42 -4.60 -3.27
C VAL A 115 1.29 -6.09 -3.52
N VAL A 116 1.55 -6.88 -2.49
CA VAL A 116 1.36 -8.32 -2.52
C VAL A 116 0.04 -8.62 -1.81
N VAL A 117 -0.89 -9.22 -2.53
CA VAL A 117 -2.22 -9.53 -2.01
C VAL A 117 -2.27 -11.02 -1.72
N ALA A 118 -2.38 -11.37 -0.45
CA ALA A 118 -2.43 -12.75 0.02
C ALA A 118 -3.87 -13.20 0.17
N SER A 119 -4.11 -14.49 -0.11
CA SER A 119 -5.46 -15.04 0.06
C SER A 119 -5.77 -15.39 1.50
#